data_9169c1190ebc6ee8e066fda2b9497247
#
_entry.id   9169c1190ebc6ee8e066fda2b9497247
#
_cell.length_a   1.000
_cell.length_b   1.000
_cell.length_c   1.000
_cell.angle_alpha   90.00
_cell.angle_beta   90.00
_cell.angle_gamma   90.00
#
_symmetry.space_group_name_H-M   'P 1'
#
loop_
_entity.id
_entity.type
_entity.pdbx_description
1 polymer ?
#
loop_
_entity_poly.entity_id
_entity_poly.type
_entity_poly.pdbx_seq_one_letter_code
_entity_poly.pdbx_strand_id
1 'polypeptide(L)'
;LVDGGKIVDYTAEPGYYKVSNSSMPSLFNGQFGDSLKETFDRVRFGGQTPQSQKVYYINLQEIKGIKFGTRNPINYYDTFYNAELFLRAHGTYSIKIVNPLQFYAEAIPKNMDHVEITDINEQYLSEFLEALQSAINQMSADGTRISFVTSKASELGRYMAKCLDESWNQMRGMEVQSVGIASLSYDEKSQELINTRNEGAMLSDPSIAQGYMVKNMSEGVKNAGSNSGGAMQGFMGVGMGMSTMGNMMNGFTQMAQNNRSAGMNAPGNGAAGMAAG
;
A
#
# COMPACT_ATOMS: atom_id res chain seq x y z
N LEU A 1 3.07 28.44 23.88
CA LEU A 1 2.21 29.24 24.78
C LEU A 1 1.05 29.82 23.98
N VAL A 2 -0.14 29.68 24.51
CA VAL A 2 -1.39 30.18 23.91
C VAL A 2 -2.10 31.06 24.95
N ASP A 3 -2.55 32.22 24.53
CA ASP A 3 -3.36 33.11 25.34
C ASP A 3 -4.61 33.52 24.55
N GLY A 4 -5.79 33.33 25.17
CA GLY A 4 -7.07 33.64 24.54
C GLY A 4 -7.28 32.92 23.21
N GLY A 5 -6.70 31.74 23.01
CA GLY A 5 -6.77 30.95 21.78
C GLY A 5 -5.76 31.32 20.68
N LYS A 6 -4.90 32.31 20.94
CA LYS A 6 -3.82 32.72 20.00
C LYS A 6 -2.46 32.21 20.46
N ILE A 7 -1.63 31.75 19.54
CA ILE A 7 -0.24 31.41 19.82
C ILE A 7 0.50 32.72 20.08
N VAL A 8 1.06 32.87 21.27
CA VAL A 8 1.80 34.07 21.67
C VAL A 8 3.29 33.84 21.73
N ASP A 9 3.71 32.60 21.94
CA ASP A 9 5.11 32.24 21.96
C ASP A 9 5.33 30.75 21.70
N TYR A 10 6.54 30.39 21.23
CA TYR A 10 6.90 29.04 20.83
C TYR A 10 8.40 28.82 20.95
N THR A 11 8.80 27.61 21.34
CA THR A 11 10.20 27.16 21.24
C THR A 11 10.27 25.68 20.88
N ALA A 12 11.29 25.30 20.13
CA ALA A 12 11.70 23.94 19.88
C ALA A 12 13.05 23.59 20.52
N GLU A 13 13.68 24.57 21.19
CA GLU A 13 14.99 24.39 21.82
C GLU A 13 14.85 23.73 23.20
N PRO A 14 15.74 22.79 23.56
CA PRO A 14 15.78 22.24 24.92
C PRO A 14 16.13 23.34 25.92
N GLY A 15 15.42 23.40 27.05
CA GLY A 15 15.70 24.41 28.07
C GLY A 15 14.64 24.48 29.17
N TYR A 16 14.92 25.33 30.15
CA TYR A 16 13.95 25.71 31.19
C TYR A 16 13.37 27.06 30.87
N TYR A 17 12.05 27.11 30.76
CA TYR A 17 11.33 28.32 30.39
C TYR A 17 10.41 28.74 31.54
N LYS A 18 10.45 30.01 31.89
CA LYS A 18 9.62 30.58 32.97
C LYS A 18 8.57 31.48 32.35
N VAL A 19 7.34 31.10 32.45
CA VAL A 19 6.19 31.94 32.05
C VAL A 19 5.78 32.83 33.25
N SER A 20 5.86 34.14 33.11
CA SER A 20 5.40 35.09 34.13
C SER A 20 4.14 35.79 33.66
N ASN A 21 3.16 35.93 34.56
CA ASN A 21 1.90 36.63 34.29
C ASN A 21 2.03 38.16 34.18
N SER A 22 3.24 38.69 34.29
CA SER A 22 3.47 40.12 34.10
C SER A 22 3.62 40.45 32.63
N SER A 23 2.58 40.92 32.05
CA SER A 23 2.36 41.75 30.86
C SER A 23 3.36 41.73 29.67
N MET A 24 4.38 40.89 29.64
CA MET A 24 5.22 40.60 28.47
C MET A 24 5.80 39.19 28.57
N PRO A 25 5.56 38.30 27.60
CA PRO A 25 6.34 37.10 27.43
C PRO A 25 7.72 37.46 26.87
N SER A 26 8.64 37.89 27.75
CA SER A 26 10.01 38.22 27.35
C SER A 26 10.97 37.04 27.40
N LEU A 27 10.45 35.81 27.33
CA LEU A 27 11.24 34.62 27.66
C LEU A 27 11.71 33.80 26.46
N PHE A 28 11.12 34.04 25.32
CA PHE A 28 11.47 33.33 24.11
C PHE A 28 12.15 34.32 23.14
N ASN A 29 13.43 34.38 23.22
CA ASN A 29 14.28 35.23 22.37
C ASN A 29 14.40 34.59 20.96
N GLY A 30 13.32 34.25 20.31
CA GLY A 30 13.31 33.66 18.98
C GLY A 30 12.45 34.46 18.03
N GLN A 31 13.00 34.90 16.98
CA GLN A 31 12.51 35.29 15.65
C GLN A 31 11.08 35.87 15.42
N PHE A 32 10.23 35.97 16.44
CA PHE A 32 8.89 36.58 16.37
C PHE A 32 8.84 38.04 16.90
N GLY A 33 9.99 38.69 16.95
CA GLY A 33 10.21 39.89 17.75
C GLY A 33 9.39 41.13 17.40
N ASP A 34 9.00 41.34 16.17
CA ASP A 34 8.49 42.68 15.80
C ASP A 34 6.99 42.71 15.46
N SER A 35 6.48 41.69 14.81
CA SER A 35 5.05 41.65 14.45
C SER A 35 4.12 41.34 15.62
N LEU A 36 4.62 40.65 16.65
CA LEU A 36 3.84 40.32 17.84
C LEU A 36 3.83 41.45 18.88
N LYS A 37 4.89 42.26 18.96
CA LYS A 37 4.91 43.45 19.85
C LYS A 37 3.79 44.44 19.51
N GLU A 38 3.57 44.71 18.23
CA GLU A 38 2.49 45.62 17.82
C GLU A 38 1.10 45.09 18.14
N THR A 39 0.92 43.76 18.16
CA THR A 39 -0.37 43.15 18.50
C THR A 39 -0.63 43.15 19.99
N PHE A 40 0.39 43.02 20.84
CA PHE A 40 0.31 43.05 22.29
C PHE A 40 0.05 44.46 22.85
N ASP A 41 0.60 45.49 22.25
CA ASP A 41 0.35 46.87 22.66
C ASP A 41 -1.11 47.30 22.42
N ARG A 42 -1.84 46.66 21.53
CA ARG A 42 -3.26 46.92 21.28
C ARG A 42 -4.21 46.20 22.26
N VAL A 43 -3.76 45.18 22.96
CA VAL A 43 -4.59 44.42 23.93
C VAL A 43 -4.55 45.02 25.35
N ARG A 44 -3.82 46.10 25.52
CA ARG A 44 -3.69 46.83 26.80
C ARG A 44 -4.94 47.67 27.16
N PHE A 45 -6.14 47.10 26.91
CA PHE A 45 -7.36 47.74 27.38
C PHE A 45 -7.81 47.12 28.70
N GLY A 46 -7.82 47.94 29.73
CA GLY A 46 -8.22 47.65 31.09
C GLY A 46 -9.61 47.06 31.23
N GLY A 47 -9.63 45.78 31.39
CA GLY A 47 -10.73 44.95 31.80
C GLY A 47 -10.16 43.58 32.12
N GLN A 48 -10.36 43.12 33.34
CA GLN A 48 -10.00 41.77 33.75
C GLN A 48 -10.82 40.76 32.92
N THR A 49 -10.39 40.50 31.69
CA THR A 49 -10.82 39.31 30.99
C THR A 49 -10.10 38.14 31.66
N PRO A 50 -10.77 37.05 32.03
CA PRO A 50 -10.09 35.85 32.50
C PRO A 50 -9.20 35.33 31.37
N GLN A 51 -7.92 35.73 31.42
CA GLN A 51 -6.92 35.29 30.45
C GLN A 51 -6.61 33.84 30.78
N SER A 52 -7.05 32.94 29.89
CA SER A 52 -6.72 31.52 29.96
C SER A 52 -5.43 31.30 29.22
N GLN A 53 -4.31 31.35 29.93
CA GLN A 53 -3.01 30.95 29.34
C GLN A 53 -2.87 29.44 29.40
N LYS A 54 -2.51 28.85 28.27
CA LYS A 54 -2.27 27.42 28.14
C LYS A 54 -0.88 27.18 27.53
N VAL A 55 -0.19 26.15 28.01
CA VAL A 55 1.06 25.67 27.46
C VAL A 55 0.80 24.32 26.84
N TYR A 56 1.04 24.22 25.55
CA TYR A 56 0.95 22.96 24.81
C TYR A 56 2.33 22.41 24.53
N TYR A 57 2.47 21.10 24.68
CA TYR A 57 3.66 20.35 24.29
C TYR A 57 3.31 19.50 23.07
N ILE A 58 4.07 19.67 22.00
CA ILE A 58 3.88 18.92 20.75
C ILE A 58 5.04 17.96 20.62
N ASN A 59 4.74 16.67 20.46
CA ASN A 59 5.76 15.65 20.22
C ASN A 59 6.30 15.78 18.80
N LEU A 60 7.59 16.11 18.67
CA LEU A 60 8.30 16.22 17.40
C LEU A 60 9.04 14.93 17.01
N GLN A 61 8.94 13.88 17.83
CA GLN A 61 9.49 12.57 17.48
C GLN A 61 8.58 11.87 16.47
N GLU A 62 9.12 10.87 15.83
CA GLU A 62 8.32 10.00 14.96
C GLU A 62 7.28 9.23 15.77
N ILE A 63 6.01 9.41 15.44
CA ILE A 63 4.87 8.70 16.03
C ILE A 63 4.63 7.43 15.22
N LYS A 64 4.94 6.28 15.82
CA LYS A 64 4.94 4.97 15.16
C LYS A 64 3.70 4.14 15.50
N GLY A 65 3.44 3.14 14.67
CA GLY A 65 2.46 2.10 14.96
C GLY A 65 1.02 2.53 14.80
N ILE A 66 0.75 3.56 14.00
CA ILE A 66 -0.61 4.00 13.68
C ILE A 66 -1.20 2.96 12.73
N LYS A 67 -2.28 2.30 13.16
CA LYS A 67 -2.90 1.21 12.40
C LYS A 67 -3.81 1.74 11.31
N PHE A 68 -3.80 1.05 10.17
CA PHE A 68 -4.76 1.27 9.10
C PHE A 68 -5.29 -0.04 8.55
N GLY A 69 -6.46 0.02 7.91
CA GLY A 69 -7.05 -1.08 7.19
C GLY A 69 -8.06 -0.57 6.16
N THR A 70 -8.07 -1.16 4.99
CA THR A 70 -8.99 -0.78 3.92
C THR A 70 -10.37 -1.38 4.18
N ARG A 71 -11.39 -0.56 4.25
CA ARG A 71 -12.79 -1.01 4.37
C ARG A 71 -13.28 -1.59 3.05
N ASN A 72 -12.98 -0.89 1.96
CA ASN A 72 -13.30 -1.32 0.60
C ASN A 72 -12.06 -1.92 -0.07
N PRO A 73 -12.23 -2.87 -0.99
CA PRO A 73 -11.13 -3.39 -1.77
C PRO A 73 -10.47 -2.28 -2.62
N ILE A 74 -9.15 -2.33 -2.68
CA ILE A 74 -8.33 -1.53 -3.60
C ILE A 74 -8.25 -2.27 -4.93
N ASN A 75 -8.50 -1.59 -6.03
CA ASN A 75 -8.27 -2.12 -7.35
C ASN A 75 -6.79 -2.02 -7.75
N TYR A 76 -6.23 -3.11 -8.26
CA TYR A 76 -4.85 -3.22 -8.71
C TYR A 76 -4.79 -3.95 -10.05
N TYR A 77 -4.34 -3.27 -11.10
CA TYR A 77 -4.06 -3.94 -12.37
C TYR A 77 -2.68 -4.59 -12.33
N ASP A 78 -2.63 -5.90 -12.39
CA ASP A 78 -1.37 -6.65 -12.39
C ASP A 78 -1.02 -7.09 -13.81
N THR A 79 0.09 -6.57 -14.34
CA THR A 79 0.55 -6.85 -15.71
C THR A 79 0.95 -8.30 -15.91
N PHE A 80 1.38 -9.01 -14.87
CA PHE A 80 1.71 -10.43 -14.94
C PHE A 80 0.46 -11.31 -15.11
N TYR A 81 -0.60 -10.98 -14.36
CA TYR A 81 -1.90 -11.67 -14.49
C TYR A 81 -2.72 -11.14 -15.66
N ASN A 82 -2.36 -9.95 -16.19
CA ASN A 82 -3.11 -9.21 -17.19
C ASN A 82 -4.59 -9.04 -16.80
N ALA A 83 -4.80 -8.68 -15.53
CA ALA A 83 -6.11 -8.58 -14.93
C ALA A 83 -6.14 -7.56 -13.78
N GLU A 84 -7.34 -7.06 -13.50
CA GLU A 84 -7.62 -6.29 -12.31
C GLU A 84 -7.84 -7.23 -11.12
N LEU A 85 -7.12 -6.99 -10.04
CA LEU A 85 -7.22 -7.71 -8.79
C LEU A 85 -7.80 -6.79 -7.73
N PHE A 86 -8.73 -7.28 -6.93
CA PHE A 86 -9.31 -6.56 -5.81
C PHE A 86 -8.71 -7.07 -4.52
N LEU A 87 -8.09 -6.17 -3.76
CA LEU A 87 -7.35 -6.53 -2.57
C LEU A 87 -7.72 -5.65 -1.37
N ARG A 88 -7.57 -6.21 -0.19
CA ARG A 88 -7.62 -5.47 1.07
C ARG A 88 -6.25 -5.48 1.70
N ALA A 89 -5.86 -4.33 2.23
CA ALA A 89 -4.60 -4.13 2.90
C ALA A 89 -4.83 -3.69 4.35
N HIS A 90 -4.00 -4.17 5.25
CA HIS A 90 -3.86 -3.61 6.58
C HIS A 90 -2.40 -3.55 7.00
N GLY A 91 -2.11 -2.64 7.90
CA GLY A 91 -0.74 -2.43 8.34
C GLY A 91 -0.61 -1.30 9.35
N THR A 92 0.57 -0.73 9.38
CA THR A 92 0.89 0.42 10.22
C THR A 92 1.64 1.48 9.42
N TYR A 93 1.51 2.71 9.84
CA TYR A 93 2.30 3.81 9.32
C TYR A 93 2.86 4.65 10.47
N SER A 94 3.78 5.52 10.15
CA SER A 94 4.31 6.50 11.08
C SER A 94 4.26 7.89 10.47
N ILE A 95 4.10 8.87 11.34
CA ILE A 95 4.11 10.29 10.99
C ILE A 95 5.12 11.05 11.83
N LYS A 96 5.50 12.22 11.35
CA LYS A 96 6.31 13.18 12.10
C LYS A 96 5.72 14.57 11.93
N ILE A 97 5.67 15.33 13.02
CA ILE A 97 5.30 16.73 12.97
C ILE A 97 6.55 17.53 12.61
N VAL A 98 6.51 18.20 11.46
CA VAL A 98 7.64 18.99 10.92
C VAL A 98 7.44 20.48 11.11
N ASN A 99 6.19 20.94 11.19
CA ASN A 99 5.85 22.33 11.54
C ASN A 99 4.83 22.36 12.67
N PRO A 100 5.26 22.45 13.93
CA PRO A 100 4.38 22.37 15.08
C PRO A 100 3.38 23.52 15.20
N LEU A 101 3.73 24.70 14.70
CA LEU A 101 2.81 25.86 14.73
C LEU A 101 1.62 25.63 13.81
N GLN A 102 1.91 25.18 12.61
CA GLN A 102 0.89 24.88 11.61
C GLN A 102 0.05 23.67 12.04
N PHE A 103 0.70 22.63 12.57
CA PHE A 103 0.00 21.47 13.12
C PHE A 103 -0.99 21.87 14.22
N TYR A 104 -0.57 22.72 15.16
CA TYR A 104 -1.46 23.25 16.19
C TYR A 104 -2.61 24.07 15.60
N ALA A 105 -2.32 24.90 14.59
CA ALA A 105 -3.32 25.78 13.99
C ALA A 105 -4.41 25.00 13.24
N GLU A 106 -4.00 23.99 12.46
CA GLU A 106 -4.86 23.35 11.46
C GLU A 106 -5.33 21.93 11.87
N ALA A 107 -4.51 21.20 12.64
CA ALA A 107 -4.80 19.81 12.94
C ALA A 107 -5.39 19.58 14.34
N ILE A 108 -5.14 20.48 15.30
CA ILE A 108 -5.55 20.28 16.68
C ILE A 108 -6.91 20.94 16.96
N PRO A 109 -7.92 20.16 17.44
CA PRO A 109 -9.20 20.72 17.87
C PRO A 109 -9.02 21.70 19.04
N LYS A 110 -9.55 22.91 18.90
CA LYS A 110 -9.34 24.00 19.87
C LYS A 110 -10.06 23.79 21.22
N ASN A 111 -10.98 22.86 21.27
CA ASN A 111 -11.74 22.49 22.48
C ASN A 111 -11.09 21.38 23.30
N MET A 112 -9.94 20.85 22.89
CA MET A 112 -9.22 19.79 23.58
C MET A 112 -7.96 20.32 24.24
N ASP A 113 -7.71 19.92 25.48
CA ASP A 113 -6.48 20.24 26.21
C ASP A 113 -5.42 19.15 26.08
N HIS A 114 -5.83 17.94 25.70
CA HIS A 114 -4.96 16.81 25.40
C HIS A 114 -5.47 16.13 24.12
N VAL A 115 -4.58 15.83 23.21
CA VAL A 115 -4.91 15.19 21.93
C VAL A 115 -3.91 14.07 21.68
N GLU A 116 -4.41 12.87 21.55
CA GLU A 116 -3.63 11.73 21.09
C GLU A 116 -3.81 11.54 19.59
N ILE A 117 -2.87 10.82 18.99
CA ILE A 117 -2.97 10.52 17.55
C ILE A 117 -4.25 9.76 17.20
N THR A 118 -4.76 8.96 18.13
CA THR A 118 -6.03 8.23 17.98
C THR A 118 -7.24 9.15 17.83
N ASP A 119 -7.22 10.32 18.46
CA ASP A 119 -8.33 11.28 18.43
C ASP A 119 -8.48 11.96 17.07
N ILE A 120 -7.36 12.13 16.36
CA ILE A 120 -7.33 12.78 15.04
C ILE A 120 -7.18 11.77 13.89
N ASN A 121 -6.78 10.53 14.18
CA ASN A 121 -6.51 9.53 13.17
C ASN A 121 -7.74 9.22 12.31
N GLU A 122 -8.94 9.17 12.89
CA GLU A 122 -10.15 8.87 12.14
C GLU A 122 -10.40 9.91 11.04
N GLN A 123 -10.14 11.19 11.34
CA GLN A 123 -10.28 12.28 10.39
C GLN A 123 -9.29 12.14 9.22
N TYR A 124 -8.05 11.75 9.49
CA TYR A 124 -7.00 11.66 8.46
C TYR A 124 -6.89 10.29 7.81
N LEU A 125 -7.53 9.26 8.37
CA LEU A 125 -7.50 7.91 7.83
C LEU A 125 -8.08 7.84 6.41
N SER A 126 -9.11 8.60 6.10
CA SER A 126 -9.68 8.64 4.75
C SER A 126 -8.70 9.21 3.72
N GLU A 127 -8.02 10.31 4.04
CA GLU A 127 -7.00 10.92 3.18
C GLU A 127 -5.79 9.97 3.02
N PHE A 128 -5.40 9.30 4.11
CA PHE A 128 -4.34 8.28 4.08
C PHE A 128 -4.71 7.11 3.16
N LEU A 129 -5.94 6.60 3.24
CA LEU A 129 -6.40 5.50 2.41
C LEU A 129 -6.53 5.89 0.93
N GLU A 130 -6.91 7.12 0.63
CA GLU A 130 -6.90 7.67 -0.72
C GLU A 130 -5.49 7.76 -1.29
N ALA A 131 -4.54 8.27 -0.50
CA ALA A 131 -3.13 8.29 -0.88
C ALA A 131 -2.55 6.88 -1.04
N LEU A 132 -2.96 5.92 -0.21
CA LEU A 132 -2.58 4.51 -0.34
C LEU A 132 -3.09 3.91 -1.65
N GLN A 133 -4.35 4.16 -2.00
CA GLN A 133 -4.93 3.74 -3.28
C GLN A 133 -4.14 4.32 -4.46
N SER A 134 -3.85 5.61 -4.42
CA SER A 134 -3.10 6.31 -5.46
C SER A 134 -1.66 5.77 -5.58
N ALA A 135 -0.98 5.55 -4.47
CA ALA A 135 0.38 5.02 -4.45
C ALA A 135 0.45 3.58 -4.97
N ILE A 136 -0.51 2.73 -4.59
CA ILE A 136 -0.62 1.35 -5.09
C ILE A 136 -0.90 1.35 -6.60
N ASN A 137 -1.77 2.22 -7.09
CA ASN A 137 -2.03 2.37 -8.52
C ASN A 137 -0.80 2.85 -9.30
N GLN A 138 0.01 3.74 -8.71
CA GLN A 138 1.27 4.15 -9.33
C GLN A 138 2.25 2.98 -9.44
N MET A 139 2.37 2.15 -8.39
CA MET A 139 3.20 0.94 -8.42
C MET A 139 2.71 -0.06 -9.48
N SER A 140 1.39 -0.14 -9.70
CA SER A 140 0.80 -0.91 -10.80
C SER A 140 1.23 -0.37 -12.16
N ALA A 141 1.12 0.93 -12.37
CA ALA A 141 1.53 1.60 -13.61
C ALA A 141 3.03 1.41 -13.91
N ASP A 142 3.86 1.35 -12.87
CA ASP A 142 5.29 1.05 -12.98
C ASP A 142 5.59 -0.45 -13.22
N GLY A 143 4.56 -1.29 -13.37
CA GLY A 143 4.67 -2.71 -13.66
C GLY A 143 5.08 -3.57 -12.46
N THR A 144 4.95 -3.08 -11.24
CA THR A 144 5.22 -3.87 -10.04
C THR A 144 4.17 -4.97 -9.90
N ARG A 145 4.59 -6.22 -9.74
CA ARG A 145 3.64 -7.31 -9.44
C ARG A 145 3.10 -7.16 -8.04
N ILE A 146 1.82 -7.46 -7.86
CA ILE A 146 1.15 -7.38 -6.57
C ILE A 146 1.87 -8.16 -5.46
N SER A 147 2.46 -9.30 -5.80
CA SER A 147 3.24 -10.14 -4.87
C SER A 147 4.46 -9.43 -4.27
N PHE A 148 4.95 -8.36 -4.90
CA PHE A 148 6.12 -7.61 -4.44
C PHE A 148 5.76 -6.31 -3.71
N VAL A 149 4.50 -5.88 -3.71
CA VAL A 149 4.08 -4.62 -3.09
C VAL A 149 4.44 -4.58 -1.60
N THR A 150 4.22 -5.68 -0.87
CA THR A 150 4.56 -5.77 0.56
C THR A 150 6.06 -5.64 0.84
N SER A 151 6.92 -6.12 -0.06
CA SER A 151 8.38 -6.02 0.07
C SER A 151 8.93 -4.65 -0.32
N LYS A 152 8.14 -3.82 -1.02
CA LYS A 152 8.51 -2.49 -1.48
C LYS A 152 7.94 -1.37 -0.59
N ALA A 153 7.89 -1.59 0.72
CA ALA A 153 7.34 -0.64 1.68
C ALA A 153 7.96 0.77 1.59
N SER A 154 9.28 0.85 1.37
CA SER A 154 9.98 2.14 1.20
C SER A 154 9.56 2.90 -0.06
N GLU A 155 9.31 2.18 -1.15
CA GLU A 155 8.82 2.77 -2.41
C GLU A 155 7.38 3.26 -2.26
N LEU A 156 6.52 2.43 -1.67
CA LEU A 156 5.15 2.80 -1.33
C LEU A 156 5.11 4.05 -0.44
N GLY A 157 5.95 4.11 0.61
CA GLY A 157 6.06 5.27 1.50
C GLY A 157 6.42 6.56 0.76
N ARG A 158 7.32 6.50 -0.22
CA ARG A 158 7.68 7.66 -1.05
C ARG A 158 6.52 8.15 -1.94
N TYR A 159 5.76 7.23 -2.55
CA TYR A 159 4.58 7.61 -3.33
C TYR A 159 3.51 8.24 -2.45
N MET A 160 3.27 7.66 -1.28
CA MET A 160 2.30 8.20 -0.32
C MET A 160 2.72 9.58 0.20
N ALA A 161 3.98 9.75 0.58
CA ALA A 161 4.49 11.05 1.02
C ALA A 161 4.28 12.13 -0.06
N LYS A 162 4.51 11.79 -1.33
CA LYS A 162 4.24 12.70 -2.45
C LYS A 162 2.75 13.03 -2.62
N CYS A 163 1.88 12.04 -2.48
CA CYS A 163 0.43 12.25 -2.58
C CYS A 163 -0.10 13.12 -1.44
N LEU A 164 0.48 13.00 -0.24
CA LEU A 164 0.04 13.72 0.97
C LEU A 164 0.79 15.03 1.22
N ASP A 165 1.81 15.37 0.41
CA ASP A 165 2.67 16.53 0.66
C ASP A 165 1.87 17.83 0.76
N GLU A 166 0.96 18.09 -0.17
CA GLU A 166 0.15 19.31 -0.15
C GLU A 166 -0.76 19.37 1.09
N SER A 167 -1.52 18.32 1.33
CA SER A 167 -2.54 18.31 2.37
C SER A 167 -1.98 18.12 3.79
N TRP A 168 -0.92 17.33 3.94
CA TRP A 168 -0.37 17.00 5.25
C TRP A 168 0.85 17.83 5.60
N ASN A 169 1.81 17.98 4.70
CA ASN A 169 3.03 18.72 4.97
C ASN A 169 2.80 20.23 4.85
N GLN A 170 2.36 20.69 3.67
CA GLN A 170 2.23 22.13 3.41
C GLN A 170 1.06 22.77 4.17
N MET A 171 -0.07 22.08 4.31
CA MET A 171 -1.24 22.65 4.98
C MET A 171 -1.27 22.37 6.49
N ARG A 172 -0.76 21.24 6.97
CA ARG A 172 -0.91 20.82 8.39
C ARG A 172 0.41 20.59 9.12
N GLY A 173 1.53 20.70 8.44
CA GLY A 173 2.87 20.59 9.06
C GLY A 173 3.21 19.21 9.61
N MET A 174 2.66 18.16 9.03
CA MET A 174 2.97 16.77 9.35
C MET A 174 3.30 15.97 8.09
N GLU A 175 4.11 14.92 8.20
CA GLU A 175 4.49 14.09 7.06
C GLU A 175 4.49 12.60 7.40
N VAL A 176 4.24 11.76 6.41
CA VAL A 176 4.37 10.30 6.52
C VAL A 176 5.86 9.93 6.44
N GLN A 177 6.36 9.23 7.46
CA GLN A 177 7.76 8.76 7.51
C GLN A 177 7.91 7.35 6.94
N SER A 178 6.99 6.46 7.30
CA SER A 178 7.02 5.07 6.84
C SER A 178 5.62 4.51 6.69
N VAL A 179 5.47 3.55 5.77
CA VAL A 179 4.25 2.78 5.59
C VAL A 179 4.63 1.31 5.49
N GLY A 180 4.07 0.48 6.35
CA GLY A 180 4.26 -0.97 6.35
C GLY A 180 2.94 -1.69 6.11
N ILE A 181 2.86 -2.47 5.04
CA ILE A 181 1.73 -3.37 4.80
C ILE A 181 2.02 -4.69 5.51
N ALA A 182 1.23 -5.01 6.52
CA ALA A 182 1.36 -6.25 7.27
C ALA A 182 0.77 -7.44 6.51
N SER A 183 -0.34 -7.22 5.80
CA SER A 183 -0.97 -8.26 4.99
C SER A 183 -1.76 -7.66 3.83
N LEU A 184 -1.77 -8.42 2.73
CA LEU A 184 -2.68 -8.25 1.60
C LEU A 184 -3.55 -9.49 1.51
N SER A 185 -4.84 -9.29 1.36
CA SER A 185 -5.81 -10.36 1.07
C SER A 185 -6.60 -10.00 -0.18
N TYR A 186 -6.87 -11.00 -0.99
CA TYR A 186 -7.63 -10.83 -2.24
C TYR A 186 -9.10 -11.13 -2.00
N ASP A 187 -9.96 -10.57 -2.82
CA ASP A 187 -11.34 -11.05 -2.88
C ASP A 187 -11.37 -12.44 -3.55
N GLU A 188 -12.51 -13.13 -3.39
CA GLU A 188 -12.67 -14.51 -3.85
C GLU A 188 -12.40 -14.65 -5.36
N LYS A 189 -12.90 -13.73 -6.17
CA LYS A 189 -12.72 -13.74 -7.64
C LYS A 189 -11.28 -13.53 -8.05
N SER A 190 -10.59 -12.58 -7.41
CA SER A 190 -9.17 -12.33 -7.66
C SER A 190 -8.32 -13.52 -7.25
N GLN A 191 -8.64 -14.16 -6.12
CA GLN A 191 -7.97 -15.38 -5.66
C GLN A 191 -8.17 -16.54 -6.62
N GLU A 192 -9.37 -16.74 -7.13
CA GLU A 192 -9.70 -17.76 -8.13
C GLU A 192 -8.91 -17.52 -9.43
N LEU A 193 -8.86 -16.28 -9.90
CA LEU A 193 -8.08 -15.90 -11.10
C LEU A 193 -6.58 -16.18 -10.92
N ILE A 194 -6.02 -15.84 -9.76
CA ILE A 194 -4.62 -16.11 -9.41
C ILE A 194 -4.38 -17.63 -9.42
N ASN A 195 -5.25 -18.40 -8.80
CA ASN A 195 -5.14 -19.86 -8.73
C ASN A 195 -5.22 -20.50 -10.11
N THR A 196 -6.22 -20.12 -10.92
CA THR A 196 -6.41 -20.64 -12.29
C THR A 196 -5.17 -20.36 -13.16
N ARG A 197 -4.60 -19.15 -13.07
CA ARG A 197 -3.39 -18.84 -13.82
C ARG A 197 -2.18 -19.62 -13.34
N ASN A 198 -2.03 -19.80 -12.03
CA ASN A 198 -0.94 -20.59 -11.47
C ASN A 198 -1.06 -22.06 -11.86
N GLU A 199 -2.27 -22.63 -11.86
CA GLU A 199 -2.56 -23.97 -12.36
C GLU A 199 -2.24 -24.09 -13.85
N GLY A 200 -2.67 -23.14 -14.67
CA GLY A 200 -2.33 -23.09 -16.09
C GLY A 200 -0.81 -22.99 -16.35
N ALA A 201 -0.09 -22.22 -15.55
CA ALA A 201 1.35 -22.13 -15.62
C ALA A 201 2.04 -23.45 -15.22
N MET A 202 1.55 -24.14 -14.19
CA MET A 202 2.03 -25.46 -13.80
C MET A 202 1.77 -26.52 -14.88
N LEU A 203 0.60 -26.50 -15.48
CA LEU A 203 0.22 -27.44 -16.55
C LEU A 203 0.93 -27.14 -17.88
N SER A 204 1.60 -26.01 -18.03
CA SER A 204 2.45 -25.74 -19.20
C SER A 204 3.74 -26.55 -19.20
N ASP A 205 4.17 -27.09 -18.05
CA ASP A 205 5.28 -28.06 -17.97
C ASP A 205 4.72 -29.46 -18.19
N PRO A 206 5.16 -30.19 -19.26
CA PRO A 206 4.64 -31.50 -19.60
C PRO A 206 4.81 -32.55 -18.49
N SER A 207 5.87 -32.45 -17.69
CA SER A 207 6.14 -33.39 -16.60
C SER A 207 5.18 -33.19 -15.43
N ILE A 208 4.87 -31.93 -15.10
CA ILE A 208 3.91 -31.56 -14.04
C ILE A 208 2.49 -31.89 -14.52
N ALA A 209 2.14 -31.57 -15.76
CA ALA A 209 0.85 -31.85 -16.36
C ALA A 209 0.52 -33.34 -16.30
N GLN A 210 1.49 -34.20 -16.65
CA GLN A 210 1.34 -35.66 -16.59
C GLN A 210 1.10 -36.14 -15.14
N GLY A 211 1.86 -35.63 -14.20
CA GLY A 211 1.70 -35.95 -12.76
C GLY A 211 0.32 -35.53 -12.21
N TYR A 212 -0.14 -34.35 -12.58
CA TYR A 212 -1.43 -33.81 -12.17
C TYR A 212 -2.60 -34.61 -12.76
N MET A 213 -2.46 -35.05 -14.01
CA MET A 213 -3.43 -35.86 -14.71
C MET A 213 -3.55 -37.27 -14.09
N VAL A 214 -2.41 -37.89 -13.76
CA VAL A 214 -2.38 -39.19 -13.06
C VAL A 214 -3.00 -39.08 -11.67
N LYS A 215 -2.74 -38.01 -10.93
CA LYS A 215 -3.34 -37.74 -9.62
C LYS A 215 -4.87 -37.62 -9.72
N ASN A 216 -5.37 -36.78 -10.60
CA ASN A 216 -6.82 -36.57 -10.78
C ASN A 216 -7.52 -37.84 -11.25
N MET A 217 -6.89 -38.63 -12.11
CA MET A 217 -7.38 -39.93 -12.52
C MET A 217 -7.46 -40.90 -11.34
N SER A 218 -6.45 -40.94 -10.50
CA SER A 218 -6.41 -41.78 -9.29
C SER A 218 -7.49 -41.39 -8.27
N GLU A 219 -7.73 -40.08 -8.07
CA GLU A 219 -8.79 -39.56 -7.19
C GLU A 219 -10.21 -39.87 -7.78
N GLY A 220 -10.37 -39.72 -9.10
CA GLY A 220 -11.60 -40.08 -9.80
C GLY A 220 -11.94 -41.57 -9.66
N VAL A 221 -10.96 -42.45 -9.80
CA VAL A 221 -11.10 -43.90 -9.61
C VAL A 221 -11.42 -44.24 -8.15
N LYS A 222 -10.77 -43.56 -7.19
CA LYS A 222 -11.01 -43.76 -5.76
C LYS A 222 -12.43 -43.33 -5.36
N ASN A 223 -12.91 -42.22 -5.90
CA ASN A 223 -14.27 -41.73 -5.64
C ASN A 223 -15.35 -42.59 -6.35
N ALA A 224 -15.06 -43.12 -7.54
CA ALA A 224 -15.92 -44.05 -8.22
C ALA A 224 -15.98 -45.42 -7.53
N GLY A 225 -14.88 -45.86 -6.91
CA GLY A 225 -14.83 -47.13 -6.17
C GLY A 225 -15.50 -47.09 -4.82
N SER A 226 -15.78 -45.91 -4.24
CA SER A 226 -16.49 -45.77 -2.97
C SER A 226 -18.03 -45.88 -3.08
N ASN A 227 -18.59 -45.84 -4.29
CA ASN A 227 -20.02 -46.03 -4.55
C ASN A 227 -20.27 -47.44 -5.07
N SER A 228 -20.93 -48.28 -4.26
CA SER A 228 -21.23 -49.70 -4.55
C SER A 228 -22.10 -49.98 -5.80
N GLY A 229 -22.60 -48.94 -6.48
CA GLY A 229 -23.36 -49.05 -7.73
C GLY A 229 -22.62 -48.58 -9.00
N GLY A 230 -21.44 -47.97 -8.86
CA GLY A 230 -20.75 -47.30 -9.96
C GLY A 230 -19.45 -47.96 -10.43
N ALA A 231 -18.98 -48.99 -9.74
CA ALA A 231 -17.65 -49.59 -10.02
C ALA A 231 -17.53 -50.16 -11.45
N MET A 232 -18.61 -50.73 -11.98
CA MET A 232 -18.60 -51.33 -13.32
C MET A 232 -18.70 -50.27 -14.44
N GLN A 233 -19.46 -49.19 -14.20
CA GLN A 233 -19.57 -48.06 -15.14
C GLN A 233 -18.34 -47.16 -15.12
N GLY A 234 -17.69 -47.01 -13.97
CA GLY A 234 -16.42 -46.31 -13.82
C GLY A 234 -15.24 -47.02 -14.54
N PHE A 235 -15.20 -48.34 -14.48
CA PHE A 235 -14.17 -49.14 -15.16
C PHE A 235 -14.32 -49.11 -16.70
N MET A 236 -15.53 -49.11 -17.23
CA MET A 236 -15.77 -48.90 -18.66
C MET A 236 -15.43 -47.49 -19.11
N GLY A 237 -15.69 -46.45 -18.31
CA GLY A 237 -15.34 -45.06 -18.59
C GLY A 237 -13.82 -44.86 -18.64
N VAL A 238 -13.09 -45.45 -17.70
CA VAL A 238 -11.60 -45.40 -17.68
C VAL A 238 -10.99 -46.17 -18.84
N GLY A 239 -11.51 -47.34 -19.21
CA GLY A 239 -11.04 -48.10 -20.32
C GLY A 239 -11.24 -47.40 -21.68
N MET A 240 -12.37 -46.76 -21.91
CA MET A 240 -12.65 -45.93 -23.09
C MET A 240 -11.85 -44.62 -23.07
N GLY A 241 -11.69 -44.00 -21.93
CA GLY A 241 -10.87 -42.78 -21.76
C GLY A 241 -9.40 -43.05 -22.09
N MET A 242 -8.88 -44.18 -21.69
CA MET A 242 -7.47 -44.53 -21.94
C MET A 242 -7.15 -44.79 -23.44
N SER A 243 -8.08 -45.37 -24.21
CA SER A 243 -7.91 -45.54 -25.66
C SER A 243 -8.01 -44.21 -26.43
N THR A 244 -8.87 -43.29 -25.98
CA THR A 244 -8.99 -41.94 -26.55
C THR A 244 -7.82 -41.08 -26.19
N MET A 245 -7.26 -41.27 -24.97
CA MET A 245 -6.11 -40.54 -24.44
C MET A 245 -4.79 -40.94 -25.12
N GLY A 246 -4.62 -42.19 -25.51
CA GLY A 246 -3.50 -42.64 -26.32
C GLY A 246 -3.42 -41.95 -27.69
N ASN A 247 -4.57 -41.70 -28.31
CA ASN A 247 -4.68 -40.93 -29.55
C ASN A 247 -4.43 -39.43 -29.36
N MET A 248 -4.92 -38.86 -28.22
CA MET A 248 -4.71 -37.44 -27.87
C MET A 248 -3.24 -37.17 -27.52
N MET A 249 -2.58 -38.10 -26.83
CA MET A 249 -1.18 -37.96 -26.45
C MET A 249 -0.23 -38.09 -27.69
N ASN A 250 -0.58 -38.88 -28.68
CA ASN A 250 0.11 -38.90 -29.98
C ASN A 250 -0.09 -37.60 -30.76
N GLY A 251 -1.24 -36.96 -30.67
CA GLY A 251 -1.51 -35.65 -31.26
C GLY A 251 -0.67 -34.52 -30.61
N PHE A 252 -0.54 -34.55 -29.29
CA PHE A 252 0.28 -33.56 -28.54
C PHE A 252 1.79 -33.73 -28.78
N THR A 253 2.29 -34.97 -28.84
CA THR A 253 3.69 -35.23 -29.17
C THR A 253 4.02 -34.84 -30.61
N GLN A 254 3.12 -35.03 -31.55
CA GLN A 254 3.29 -34.61 -32.95
C GLN A 254 3.24 -33.06 -33.07
N MET A 255 2.38 -32.39 -32.31
CA MET A 255 2.32 -30.93 -32.30
C MET A 255 3.55 -30.29 -31.63
N ALA A 256 4.12 -30.93 -30.59
CA ALA A 256 5.35 -30.47 -29.93
C ALA A 256 6.59 -30.72 -30.82
N GLN A 257 6.62 -31.79 -31.63
CA GLN A 257 7.69 -32.04 -32.61
C GLN A 257 7.61 -31.10 -33.81
N ASN A 258 6.41 -30.79 -34.32
CA ASN A 258 6.22 -29.82 -35.41
C ASN A 258 6.63 -28.40 -34.98
N ASN A 259 6.41 -28.02 -33.74
CA ASN A 259 6.83 -26.71 -33.25
C ASN A 259 8.36 -26.59 -33.05
N ARG A 260 9.04 -27.70 -32.80
CA ARG A 260 10.52 -27.76 -32.77
C ARG A 260 11.15 -27.72 -34.16
N SER A 261 10.53 -28.31 -35.17
CA SER A 261 11.00 -28.26 -36.54
C SER A 261 10.72 -26.91 -37.22
N ALA A 262 9.70 -26.18 -36.83
CA ALA A 262 9.42 -24.81 -37.33
C ALA A 262 10.41 -23.75 -36.80
N GLY A 263 11.08 -24.01 -35.67
CA GLY A 263 12.09 -23.12 -35.09
C GLY A 263 13.51 -23.25 -35.66
N MET A 264 13.76 -24.28 -36.48
CA MET A 264 15.10 -24.54 -37.06
C MET A 264 15.27 -24.10 -38.52
N ASN A 265 14.27 -23.57 -39.18
CA ASN A 265 14.35 -23.05 -40.54
C ASN A 265 14.18 -21.51 -40.58
N ALA A 266 15.07 -20.79 -39.93
CA ALA A 266 15.31 -19.39 -40.27
C ALA A 266 16.47 -19.33 -41.27
N PRO A 267 16.27 -18.79 -42.48
CA PRO A 267 17.38 -18.66 -43.44
C PRO A 267 18.34 -17.58 -42.94
N GLY A 268 19.57 -18.00 -42.64
CA GLY A 268 20.67 -17.09 -42.38
C GLY A 268 20.97 -16.27 -43.65
N ASN A 269 20.71 -14.96 -43.56
CA ASN A 269 21.13 -14.01 -44.57
C ASN A 269 22.64 -13.76 -44.41
N GLY A 270 23.42 -14.41 -45.25
CA GLY A 270 24.85 -14.19 -45.38
C GLY A 270 25.13 -12.79 -45.93
N ALA A 271 25.87 -12.03 -45.17
CA ALA A 271 26.51 -10.81 -45.62
C ALA A 271 27.72 -11.19 -46.49
N ALA A 272 27.63 -10.94 -47.79
CA ALA A 272 28.81 -10.86 -48.65
C ALA A 272 29.20 -9.36 -48.71
N GLY A 273 30.43 -9.10 -48.26
CA GLY A 273 31.06 -7.82 -48.48
C GLY A 273 31.55 -7.68 -49.92
N MET A 274 31.63 -6.45 -50.37
CA MET A 274 32.58 -6.04 -51.40
C MET A 274 33.05 -4.63 -51.14
N ALA A 275 34.40 -4.54 -51.16
CA ALA A 275 35.18 -3.33 -51.11
C ALA A 275 35.20 -2.60 -52.46
N ALA A 276 35.71 -1.38 -52.39
CA ALA A 276 36.30 -0.56 -53.43
C ALA A 276 35.51 0.68 -53.89
N GLY A 277 36.15 1.79 -53.72
CA GLY A 277 35.86 3.09 -54.32
C GLY A 277 36.16 4.21 -53.36
#